data_902db72aa83e5e1116343feb3a6a90c4
#
_entry.id   902db72aa83e5e1116343feb3a6a90c4
#
_cell.length_a   1.000
_cell.length_b   1.000
_cell.length_c   1.000
_cell.angle_alpha   90.00
_cell.angle_beta   90.00
_cell.angle_gamma   90.00
#
_symmetry.space_group_name_H-M   'P 1'
#
loop_
_entity.id
_entity.type
_entity.pdbx_description
1 polymer ?
#
loop_
_entity_poly.entity_id
_entity_poly.type
_entity_poly.pdbx_seq_one_letter_code
_entity_poly.pdbx_strand_id
1 'polypeptide(L)'
;MGNDVIGINADNVTTWMADNVGAVGPLTFELIAGGRSNLTYRVTDATGKQFALRRPPTSHVLPTAHDMVREHTIITALHPQGIPVATPLGLCIDEAVNERPFYVMEFVEGAILRDRKDAENAFDVPTREGIGENLASTLVRLHEVDIEEAGLSGLARHDGYIERQLKRWRTQFDQMQVEGYGHGGLVEAVGAQLAASIPTQQRVSIVHGDYRLDNTVLDEKGRVKAILDWEICTLGDPMADLGLLLVYWSERSDATAALLGAAPTTAEGFVGRAGVLETYAKHTSLDVSHVSYYQAFGYWKLACILQGVFARYSAGATAGDTGSVSEFPTHITMLAEFAKQTLEQG
;
A
#
# COMPACT_ATOMS: atom_id res chain seq x y z
N MET A 1 -0.08 -36.58 -8.45
CA MET A 1 0.91 -35.66 -8.98
C MET A 1 0.79 -34.40 -8.15
N GLY A 2 1.72 -34.18 -7.22
CA GLY A 2 1.69 -32.98 -6.39
C GLY A 2 1.87 -31.76 -7.28
N ASN A 3 0.91 -30.84 -7.25
CA ASN A 3 1.09 -29.52 -7.81
C ASN A 3 2.20 -28.84 -6.99
N ASP A 4 3.37 -28.69 -7.56
CA ASP A 4 4.43 -27.86 -6.98
C ASP A 4 3.95 -26.40 -6.93
N VAL A 5 3.40 -26.01 -5.80
CA VAL A 5 2.97 -24.63 -5.57
C VAL A 5 4.18 -23.86 -5.04
N ILE A 6 4.58 -22.82 -5.73
CA ILE A 6 5.77 -22.03 -5.39
C ILE A 6 5.75 -21.64 -3.91
N GLY A 7 6.73 -22.12 -3.13
CA GLY A 7 6.89 -21.76 -1.72
C GLY A 7 5.83 -22.30 -0.77
N ILE A 8 4.98 -23.23 -1.17
CA ILE A 8 3.98 -23.89 -0.32
C ILE A 8 4.28 -25.38 -0.22
N ASN A 9 4.45 -25.87 1.01
CA ASN A 9 4.40 -27.29 1.28
C ASN A 9 2.90 -27.70 1.41
N ALA A 10 2.31 -28.12 0.30
CA ALA A 10 0.87 -28.29 0.19
C ALA A 10 0.29 -29.28 1.23
N ASP A 11 1.00 -30.41 1.51
CA ASP A 11 0.53 -31.43 2.44
C ASP A 11 0.56 -30.92 3.89
N ASN A 12 1.66 -30.32 4.30
CA ASN A 12 1.81 -29.80 5.67
C ASN A 12 0.88 -28.61 5.90
N VAL A 13 0.78 -27.69 4.93
CA VAL A 13 -0.11 -26.52 5.02
C VAL A 13 -1.58 -26.97 5.04
N THR A 14 -1.96 -28.01 4.26
CA THR A 14 -3.31 -28.58 4.31
C THR A 14 -3.63 -29.12 5.71
N THR A 15 -2.72 -29.88 6.31
CA THR A 15 -2.88 -30.41 7.66
C THR A 15 -3.00 -29.26 8.68
N TRP A 16 -2.09 -28.29 8.62
CA TRP A 16 -2.12 -27.15 9.53
C TRP A 16 -3.42 -26.33 9.40
N MET A 17 -3.89 -26.08 8.17
CA MET A 17 -5.14 -25.35 7.94
C MET A 17 -6.37 -26.11 8.44
N ALA A 18 -6.37 -27.43 8.34
CA ALA A 18 -7.45 -28.24 8.91
C ALA A 18 -7.52 -28.10 10.45
N ASP A 19 -6.35 -28.18 11.12
CA ASP A 19 -6.25 -28.16 12.58
C ASP A 19 -6.48 -26.76 13.18
N ASN A 20 -6.08 -25.69 12.47
CA ASN A 20 -6.04 -24.32 13.04
C ASN A 20 -7.13 -23.39 12.50
N VAL A 21 -7.61 -23.58 11.27
CA VAL A 21 -8.62 -22.69 10.65
C VAL A 21 -9.86 -23.42 10.18
N GLY A 22 -9.94 -24.74 10.41
CA GLY A 22 -11.10 -25.56 10.10
C GLY A 22 -11.34 -25.75 8.61
N ALA A 23 -10.30 -25.69 7.78
CA ALA A 23 -10.38 -25.98 6.36
C ALA A 23 -10.55 -27.49 6.11
N VAL A 24 -11.34 -27.87 5.11
CA VAL A 24 -11.60 -29.27 4.77
C VAL A 24 -10.77 -29.67 3.56
N GLY A 25 -9.79 -30.57 3.74
CA GLY A 25 -8.96 -31.05 2.62
C GLY A 25 -9.74 -31.90 1.60
N PRO A 26 -9.25 -32.03 0.36
CA PRO A 26 -8.02 -31.45 -0.15
C PRO A 26 -8.13 -29.93 -0.43
N LEU A 27 -7.00 -29.23 -0.33
CA LEU A 27 -6.92 -27.80 -0.64
C LEU A 27 -6.32 -27.57 -2.03
N THR A 28 -6.81 -26.55 -2.71
CA THR A 28 -6.20 -26.02 -3.93
C THR A 28 -5.62 -24.63 -3.67
N PHE A 29 -4.44 -24.36 -4.24
CA PHE A 29 -3.72 -23.11 -4.05
C PHE A 29 -3.56 -22.41 -5.40
N GLU A 30 -4.03 -21.18 -5.50
CA GLU A 30 -3.90 -20.33 -6.68
C GLU A 30 -3.18 -19.05 -6.30
N LEU A 31 -2.03 -18.78 -6.92
CA LEU A 31 -1.29 -17.52 -6.69
C LEU A 31 -2.09 -16.38 -7.33
N ILE A 32 -2.57 -15.43 -6.51
CA ILE A 32 -3.37 -14.28 -6.96
C ILE A 32 -2.59 -12.97 -6.93
N ALA A 33 -1.56 -12.87 -6.11
CA ALA A 33 -0.62 -11.75 -6.10
C ALA A 33 0.76 -12.23 -5.66
N GLY A 34 1.79 -11.71 -6.29
CA GLY A 34 3.15 -12.09 -5.97
C GLY A 34 4.16 -11.58 -7.00
N GLY A 35 5.41 -11.91 -6.75
CA GLY A 35 6.56 -11.50 -7.55
C GLY A 35 7.69 -11.00 -6.65
N ARG A 36 7.83 -9.68 -6.50
CA ARG A 36 8.87 -9.05 -5.65
C ARG A 36 8.41 -8.75 -4.23
N SER A 37 7.10 -8.74 -4.01
CA SER A 37 6.43 -8.55 -2.73
C SER A 37 6.00 -9.89 -2.13
N ASN A 38 5.22 -9.86 -1.05
CA ASN A 38 4.66 -11.05 -0.45
C ASN A 38 3.82 -11.84 -1.46
N LEU A 39 3.86 -13.18 -1.35
CA LEU A 39 3.03 -14.07 -2.15
C LEU A 39 1.67 -14.23 -1.45
N THR A 40 0.59 -14.01 -2.19
CA THR A 40 -0.77 -14.19 -1.71
C THR A 40 -1.47 -15.24 -2.56
N TYR A 41 -2.01 -16.26 -1.90
CA TYR A 41 -2.72 -17.37 -2.53
C TYR A 41 -4.20 -17.32 -2.18
N ARG A 42 -5.06 -17.55 -3.16
CA ARG A 42 -6.41 -18.02 -2.90
C ARG A 42 -6.33 -19.51 -2.62
N VAL A 43 -6.79 -19.91 -1.45
CA VAL A 43 -6.88 -21.32 -1.04
C VAL A 43 -8.34 -21.70 -1.02
N THR A 44 -8.70 -22.73 -1.80
CA THR A 44 -10.07 -23.25 -1.83
C THR A 44 -10.09 -24.64 -1.22
N ASP A 45 -10.98 -24.88 -0.27
CA ASP A 45 -11.15 -26.15 0.38
C ASP A 45 -12.15 -27.07 -0.35
N ALA A 46 -12.28 -28.32 0.10
CA ALA A 46 -13.17 -29.31 -0.53
C ALA A 46 -14.66 -28.92 -0.47
N THR A 47 -15.04 -27.98 0.40
CA THR A 47 -16.43 -27.48 0.49
C THR A 47 -16.68 -26.28 -0.42
N GLY A 48 -15.61 -25.75 -1.06
CA GLY A 48 -15.66 -24.53 -1.85
C GLY A 48 -15.43 -23.26 -1.04
N LYS A 49 -15.15 -23.37 0.27
CA LYS A 49 -14.81 -22.22 1.10
C LYS A 49 -13.43 -21.68 0.70
N GLN A 50 -13.33 -20.35 0.61
CA GLN A 50 -12.11 -19.66 0.18
C GLN A 50 -11.42 -18.94 1.34
N PHE A 51 -10.09 -18.97 1.31
CA PHE A 51 -9.20 -18.31 2.24
C PHE A 51 -8.12 -17.56 1.45
N ALA A 52 -7.55 -16.54 2.04
CA ALA A 52 -6.33 -15.93 1.56
C ALA A 52 -5.16 -16.35 2.46
N LEU A 53 -4.12 -16.94 1.87
CA LEU A 53 -2.87 -17.30 2.54
C LEU A 53 -1.78 -16.35 2.06
N ARG A 54 -1.11 -15.64 2.99
CA ARG A 54 -0.04 -14.70 2.67
C ARG A 54 1.28 -15.15 3.32
N ARG A 55 2.35 -15.11 2.54
CA ARG A 55 3.70 -15.50 2.97
C ARG A 55 4.77 -14.60 2.33
N PRO A 56 6.01 -14.57 2.88
CA PRO A 56 7.12 -13.87 2.24
C PRO A 56 7.46 -14.44 0.86
N PRO A 57 8.09 -13.67 -0.02
CA PRO A 57 8.58 -14.18 -1.30
C PRO A 57 9.63 -15.30 -1.10
N THR A 58 9.85 -16.09 -2.13
CA THR A 58 10.85 -17.18 -2.11
C THR A 58 12.28 -16.71 -2.35
N SER A 59 12.47 -15.47 -2.85
CA SER A 59 13.77 -14.86 -3.04
C SER A 59 14.43 -14.48 -1.70
N HIS A 60 15.75 -14.29 -1.71
CA HIS A 60 16.47 -13.77 -0.55
C HIS A 60 16.00 -12.33 -0.25
N VAL A 61 15.37 -12.14 0.89
CA VAL A 61 14.91 -10.85 1.41
C VAL A 61 15.59 -10.56 2.74
N LEU A 62 15.72 -9.27 3.07
CA LEU A 62 16.23 -8.85 4.38
C LEU A 62 15.31 -9.37 5.48
N PRO A 63 15.84 -9.82 6.63
CA PRO A 63 15.03 -10.42 7.72
C PRO A 63 13.92 -9.52 8.26
N THR A 64 14.05 -8.21 8.11
CA THR A 64 13.06 -7.21 8.58
C THR A 64 12.05 -6.79 7.52
N ALA A 65 12.20 -7.27 6.28
CA ALA A 65 11.21 -7.08 5.23
C ALA A 65 10.25 -8.28 5.23
N HIS A 66 8.99 -8.05 4.94
CA HIS A 66 7.96 -9.10 4.80
C HIS A 66 7.69 -9.89 6.10
N ASP A 67 7.48 -9.15 7.21
CA ASP A 67 7.19 -9.72 8.54
C ASP A 67 5.71 -10.12 8.66
N MET A 68 5.42 -11.42 8.46
CA MET A 68 4.07 -11.98 8.54
C MET A 68 3.46 -11.89 9.94
N VAL A 69 4.30 -11.96 10.97
CA VAL A 69 3.84 -11.83 12.37
C VAL A 69 3.32 -10.40 12.60
N ARG A 70 4.07 -9.42 12.11
CA ARG A 70 3.71 -8.01 12.20
C ARG A 70 2.42 -7.70 11.43
N GLU A 71 2.31 -8.13 10.17
CA GLU A 71 1.09 -7.94 9.37
C GLU A 71 -0.13 -8.59 10.03
N HIS A 72 -0.01 -9.84 10.47
CA HIS A 72 -1.07 -10.55 11.18
C HIS A 72 -1.46 -9.84 12.49
N THR A 73 -0.49 -9.35 13.27
CA THR A 73 -0.76 -8.58 14.50
C THR A 73 -1.58 -7.33 14.19
N ILE A 74 -1.23 -6.59 13.14
CA ILE A 74 -1.94 -5.36 12.74
C ILE A 74 -3.39 -5.69 12.37
N ILE A 75 -3.63 -6.64 11.46
CA ILE A 75 -5.01 -6.95 11.03
C ILE A 75 -5.85 -7.53 12.18
N THR A 76 -5.23 -8.30 13.08
CA THR A 76 -5.91 -8.86 14.27
C THR A 76 -6.33 -7.76 15.23
N ALA A 77 -5.51 -6.74 15.40
CA ALA A 77 -5.82 -5.60 16.25
C ALA A 77 -6.88 -4.67 15.64
N LEU A 78 -6.86 -4.48 14.30
CA LEU A 78 -7.78 -3.60 13.59
C LEU A 78 -9.17 -4.18 13.37
N HIS A 79 -9.29 -5.49 13.23
CA HIS A 79 -10.56 -6.16 12.96
C HIS A 79 -11.65 -5.85 14.01
N PRO A 80 -11.40 -5.97 15.35
CA PRO A 80 -12.38 -5.64 16.36
C PRO A 80 -12.68 -4.13 16.46
N GLN A 81 -11.82 -3.25 15.94
CA GLN A 81 -12.03 -1.80 15.86
C GLN A 81 -12.99 -1.40 14.73
N GLY A 82 -13.51 -2.38 13.98
CA GLY A 82 -14.42 -2.15 12.87
C GLY A 82 -13.74 -1.52 11.64
N ILE A 83 -12.41 -1.57 11.57
CA ILE A 83 -11.69 -1.21 10.35
C ILE A 83 -11.88 -2.35 9.33
N PRO A 84 -12.19 -2.02 8.07
CA PRO A 84 -12.40 -3.05 7.05
C PRO A 84 -11.06 -3.72 6.70
N VAL A 85 -10.78 -4.83 7.37
CA VAL A 85 -9.67 -5.75 7.10
C VAL A 85 -10.23 -7.15 6.88
N ALA A 86 -9.52 -7.97 6.13
CA ALA A 86 -9.87 -9.39 6.04
C ALA A 86 -9.83 -10.03 7.44
N THR A 87 -10.83 -10.83 7.79
CA THR A 87 -10.87 -11.52 9.09
C THR A 87 -9.63 -12.39 9.26
N PRO A 88 -8.76 -12.15 10.26
CA PRO A 88 -7.60 -12.99 10.53
C PRO A 88 -8.07 -14.34 11.08
N LEU A 89 -7.53 -15.43 10.54
CA LEU A 89 -7.95 -16.79 10.91
C LEU A 89 -6.84 -17.58 11.60
N GLY A 90 -5.57 -17.33 11.26
CA GLY A 90 -4.46 -18.00 11.91
C GLY A 90 -3.11 -17.56 11.39
N LEU A 91 -2.09 -17.70 12.24
CA LEU A 91 -0.68 -17.43 11.95
C LEU A 91 0.14 -18.70 12.21
N CYS A 92 0.93 -19.12 11.24
CA CYS A 92 1.89 -20.20 11.34
C CYS A 92 3.32 -19.64 11.33
N ILE A 93 4.06 -19.90 12.41
CA ILE A 93 5.49 -19.54 12.53
C ILE A 93 6.40 -20.78 12.56
N ASP A 94 5.82 -21.99 12.45
CA ASP A 94 6.57 -23.23 12.47
C ASP A 94 7.19 -23.52 11.10
N GLU A 95 8.51 -23.42 11.02
CA GLU A 95 9.28 -23.69 9.79
C GLU A 95 9.17 -25.14 9.32
N ALA A 96 8.79 -26.09 10.20
CA ALA A 96 8.54 -27.48 9.82
C ALA A 96 7.27 -27.62 8.97
N VAL A 97 6.31 -26.71 9.13
CA VAL A 97 5.08 -26.68 8.32
C VAL A 97 5.35 -26.09 6.93
N ASN A 98 6.04 -24.95 6.86
CA ASN A 98 6.22 -24.25 5.59
C ASN A 98 7.45 -23.33 5.62
N GLU A 99 8.65 -23.81 5.72
CA GLU A 99 9.97 -23.11 5.67
C GLU A 99 10.00 -21.62 6.11
N ARG A 100 8.93 -20.89 5.91
CA ARG A 100 8.74 -19.48 6.25
C ARG A 100 7.39 -19.27 6.90
N PRO A 101 7.26 -18.32 7.85
CA PRO A 101 5.98 -17.96 8.42
C PRO A 101 4.94 -17.58 7.35
N PHE A 102 3.69 -17.89 7.61
CA PHE A 102 2.56 -17.44 6.81
C PHE A 102 1.35 -17.17 7.70
N TYR A 103 0.42 -16.38 7.22
CA TYR A 103 -0.86 -16.23 7.88
C TYR A 103 -2.02 -16.48 6.92
N VAL A 104 -3.14 -16.86 7.50
CA VAL A 104 -4.39 -17.13 6.80
C VAL A 104 -5.46 -16.16 7.27
N MET A 105 -6.19 -15.62 6.33
CA MET A 105 -7.34 -14.74 6.55
C MET A 105 -8.50 -15.15 5.65
N GLU A 106 -9.68 -14.62 5.92
CA GLU A 106 -10.83 -14.76 5.05
C GLU A 106 -10.50 -14.22 3.65
N PHE A 107 -10.95 -14.92 2.62
CA PHE A 107 -10.87 -14.38 1.25
C PHE A 107 -12.01 -13.38 1.04
N VAL A 108 -11.66 -12.12 0.85
CA VAL A 108 -12.63 -11.05 0.64
C VAL A 108 -12.89 -10.86 -0.85
N GLU A 109 -14.09 -11.22 -1.30
CA GLU A 109 -14.53 -11.00 -2.67
C GLU A 109 -14.96 -9.55 -2.88
N GLY A 110 -14.61 -8.98 -4.04
CA GLY A 110 -14.99 -7.64 -4.46
C GLY A 110 -14.11 -7.11 -5.59
N ALA A 111 -14.35 -5.87 -5.97
CA ALA A 111 -13.58 -5.21 -7.02
C ALA A 111 -12.30 -4.58 -6.45
N ILE A 112 -11.18 -4.76 -7.15
CA ILE A 112 -9.92 -4.05 -6.91
C ILE A 112 -9.66 -3.21 -8.14
N LEU A 113 -9.50 -1.89 -7.96
CA LEU A 113 -9.34 -0.95 -9.06
C LEU A 113 -7.85 -0.60 -9.24
N ARG A 114 -7.21 -1.18 -10.23
CA ARG A 114 -5.80 -0.95 -10.56
C ARG A 114 -5.63 0.11 -11.63
N ASP A 115 -6.58 0.15 -12.56
CA ASP A 115 -6.57 1.08 -13.68
C ASP A 115 -7.98 1.60 -14.01
N ARG A 116 -8.04 2.49 -14.99
CA ARG A 116 -9.29 3.07 -15.48
C ARG A 116 -10.29 2.01 -15.98
N LYS A 117 -9.80 0.96 -16.64
CA LYS A 117 -10.66 -0.09 -17.20
C LYS A 117 -11.31 -0.91 -16.10
N ASP A 118 -10.56 -1.21 -15.03
CA ASP A 118 -11.11 -1.88 -13.85
C ASP A 118 -12.28 -1.07 -13.29
N ALA A 119 -12.12 0.25 -13.15
CA ALA A 119 -13.17 1.13 -12.65
C ALA A 119 -14.39 1.19 -13.56
N GLU A 120 -14.18 1.29 -14.88
CA GLU A 120 -15.26 1.35 -15.88
C GLU A 120 -16.01 0.02 -15.99
N ASN A 121 -15.32 -1.11 -15.81
CA ASN A 121 -15.93 -2.44 -15.86
C ASN A 121 -16.67 -2.82 -14.58
N ALA A 122 -16.16 -2.40 -13.41
CA ALA A 122 -16.71 -2.81 -12.13
C ALA A 122 -17.92 -1.96 -11.69
N PHE A 123 -17.97 -0.67 -12.05
CA PHE A 123 -18.96 0.25 -11.52
C PHE A 123 -19.51 1.20 -12.59
N ASP A 124 -20.77 1.57 -12.45
CA ASP A 124 -21.39 2.67 -13.20
C ASP A 124 -20.95 4.05 -12.70
N VAL A 125 -21.28 5.10 -13.46
CA VAL A 125 -20.89 6.48 -13.11
C VAL A 125 -21.42 6.91 -11.74
N PRO A 126 -22.70 6.71 -11.38
CA PRO A 126 -23.21 7.09 -10.06
C PRO A 126 -22.50 6.38 -8.90
N THR A 127 -22.15 5.09 -9.06
CA THR A 127 -21.42 4.36 -8.02
C THR A 127 -20.01 4.92 -7.83
N ARG A 128 -19.32 5.28 -8.94
CA ARG A 128 -17.98 5.87 -8.86
C ARG A 128 -17.94 7.22 -8.14
N GLU A 129 -19.02 8.02 -8.19
CA GLU A 129 -19.11 9.30 -7.45
C GLU A 129 -18.98 9.11 -5.94
N GLY A 130 -19.50 8.01 -5.38
CA GLY A 130 -19.43 7.70 -3.95
C GLY A 130 -18.13 7.06 -3.48
N ILE A 131 -17.30 6.51 -4.39
CA ILE A 131 -16.08 5.77 -4.00
C ILE A 131 -15.09 6.68 -3.27
N GLY A 132 -14.88 7.92 -3.77
CA GLY A 132 -13.92 8.85 -3.16
C GLY A 132 -14.31 9.23 -1.74
N GLU A 133 -15.59 9.50 -1.50
CA GLU A 133 -16.11 9.80 -0.15
C GLU A 133 -15.93 8.60 0.79
N ASN A 134 -16.25 7.40 0.31
CA ASN A 134 -16.11 6.21 1.12
C ASN A 134 -14.65 5.89 1.45
N LEU A 135 -13.75 6.07 0.48
CA LEU A 135 -12.31 5.84 0.69
C LEU A 135 -11.74 6.84 1.71
N ALA A 136 -12.06 8.13 1.58
CA ALA A 136 -11.60 9.18 2.50
C ALA A 136 -12.13 8.97 3.92
N SER A 137 -13.43 8.68 4.07
CA SER A 137 -14.02 8.42 5.38
C SER A 137 -13.50 7.14 6.03
N THR A 138 -13.17 6.12 5.25
CA THR A 138 -12.53 4.89 5.74
C THR A 138 -11.10 5.18 6.24
N LEU A 139 -10.36 6.05 5.55
CA LEU A 139 -9.04 6.48 6.00
C LEU A 139 -9.10 7.27 7.32
N VAL A 140 -10.10 8.15 7.48
CA VAL A 140 -10.33 8.84 8.77
C VAL A 140 -10.56 7.82 9.88
N ARG A 141 -11.42 6.82 9.67
CA ARG A 141 -11.69 5.78 10.67
C ARG A 141 -10.41 5.03 11.07
N LEU A 142 -9.53 4.72 10.12
CA LEU A 142 -8.24 4.11 10.40
C LEU A 142 -7.37 5.03 11.27
N HIS A 143 -7.32 6.32 10.95
CA HIS A 143 -6.52 7.30 11.68
C HIS A 143 -7.08 7.65 13.07
N GLU A 144 -8.36 7.40 13.31
CA GLU A 144 -9.02 7.62 14.60
C GLU A 144 -8.95 6.40 15.55
N VAL A 145 -8.39 5.27 15.11
CA VAL A 145 -8.19 4.10 15.97
C VAL A 145 -7.32 4.48 17.16
N ASP A 146 -7.80 4.18 18.36
CA ASP A 146 -6.98 4.29 19.57
C ASP A 146 -5.91 3.19 19.57
N ILE A 147 -4.66 3.60 19.42
CA ILE A 147 -3.51 2.69 19.30
C ILE A 147 -3.21 1.92 20.61
N GLU A 148 -3.61 2.47 21.78
CA GLU A 148 -3.43 1.81 23.05
C GLU A 148 -4.50 0.75 23.28
N GLU A 149 -5.78 1.09 23.05
CA GLU A 149 -6.88 0.14 23.11
C GLU A 149 -6.74 -0.99 22.10
N ALA A 150 -6.23 -0.69 20.91
CA ALA A 150 -5.91 -1.68 19.89
C ALA A 150 -4.67 -2.53 20.21
N GLY A 151 -3.89 -2.19 21.24
CA GLY A 151 -2.67 -2.91 21.60
C GLY A 151 -1.51 -2.70 20.62
N LEU A 152 -1.53 -1.62 19.84
CA LEU A 152 -0.54 -1.32 18.79
C LEU A 152 0.50 -0.28 19.19
N SER A 153 0.48 0.26 20.41
CA SER A 153 1.42 1.30 20.87
C SER A 153 2.90 0.91 20.71
N GLY A 154 3.21 -0.37 20.80
CA GLY A 154 4.56 -0.91 20.61
C GLY A 154 4.99 -1.11 19.14
N LEU A 155 4.11 -0.83 18.17
CA LEU A 155 4.35 -1.14 16.76
C LEU A 155 5.51 -0.33 16.16
N ALA A 156 5.69 0.93 16.58
CA ALA A 156 6.75 1.83 16.13
C ALA A 156 6.96 3.00 17.12
N ARG A 157 7.97 3.83 16.83
CA ARG A 157 8.20 5.10 17.56
C ARG A 157 7.09 6.11 17.23
N HIS A 158 6.66 6.87 18.21
CA HIS A 158 5.53 7.79 18.11
C HIS A 158 5.88 9.14 17.49
N ASP A 159 7.07 9.67 17.71
CA ASP A 159 7.51 11.02 17.33
C ASP A 159 8.44 11.02 16.11
N GLY A 160 8.56 12.19 15.45
CA GLY A 160 9.49 12.41 14.36
C GLY A 160 9.28 11.50 13.14
N TYR A 161 8.03 11.19 12.80
CA TYR A 161 7.74 10.28 11.70
C TYR A 161 8.25 10.80 10.36
N ILE A 162 7.92 12.05 10.00
CA ILE A 162 8.32 12.64 8.72
C ILE A 162 9.84 12.78 8.62
N GLU A 163 10.52 13.20 9.69
CA GLU A 163 12.00 13.30 9.72
C GLU A 163 12.65 11.96 9.43
N ARG A 164 12.14 10.88 10.05
CA ARG A 164 12.66 9.51 9.81
C ARG A 164 12.40 9.05 8.38
N GLN A 165 11.23 9.37 7.82
CA GLN A 165 10.89 9.01 6.45
C GLN A 165 11.77 9.78 5.45
N LEU A 166 11.94 11.07 5.62
CA LEU A 166 12.82 11.89 4.78
C LEU A 166 14.26 11.34 4.79
N LYS A 167 14.79 11.04 5.99
CA LYS A 167 16.12 10.45 6.14
C LYS A 167 16.23 9.08 5.44
N ARG A 168 15.24 8.20 5.64
CA ARG A 168 15.21 6.86 5.06
C ARG A 168 15.22 6.92 3.53
N TRP A 169 14.29 7.66 2.95
CA TRP A 169 14.12 7.72 1.50
C TRP A 169 15.27 8.46 0.83
N ARG A 170 15.81 9.51 1.47
CA ARG A 170 17.02 10.17 1.00
C ARG A 170 18.22 9.25 0.99
N THR A 171 18.45 8.49 2.06
CA THR A 171 19.55 7.52 2.12
C THR A 171 19.40 6.47 1.04
N GLN A 172 18.19 5.95 0.83
CA GLN A 172 17.93 4.98 -0.24
C GLN A 172 18.19 5.57 -1.63
N PHE A 173 17.72 6.80 -1.88
CA PHE A 173 17.97 7.51 -3.14
C PHE A 173 19.47 7.67 -3.41
N ASP A 174 20.24 8.11 -2.42
CA ASP A 174 21.69 8.33 -2.55
C ASP A 174 22.44 7.00 -2.84
N GLN A 175 22.00 5.88 -2.24
CA GLN A 175 22.60 4.57 -2.45
C GLN A 175 22.23 3.92 -3.80
N MET A 176 21.16 4.37 -4.44
CA MET A 176 20.61 3.77 -5.65
C MET A 176 20.86 4.64 -6.90
N GLN A 177 21.94 5.45 -6.89
CA GLN A 177 22.32 6.24 -8.07
C GLN A 177 22.78 5.34 -9.22
N VAL A 178 22.44 5.71 -10.44
CA VAL A 178 22.82 5.01 -11.67
C VAL A 178 23.77 5.90 -12.45
N GLU A 179 24.95 5.38 -12.80
CA GLU A 179 25.96 6.13 -13.52
C GLU A 179 25.44 6.63 -14.88
N GLY A 180 25.75 7.87 -15.22
CA GLY A 180 25.29 8.51 -16.46
C GLY A 180 23.86 9.07 -16.41
N TYR A 181 23.14 8.88 -15.31
CA TYR A 181 21.79 9.43 -15.11
C TYR A 181 21.74 10.28 -13.85
N GLY A 182 21.46 11.55 -13.99
CA GLY A 182 21.30 12.50 -12.90
C GLY A 182 20.00 13.30 -13.04
N HIS A 183 19.48 13.76 -11.91
CA HIS A 183 18.25 14.56 -11.83
C HIS A 183 18.55 16.04 -11.54
N GLY A 184 19.78 16.50 -11.88
CA GLY A 184 20.21 17.89 -11.71
C GLY A 184 20.19 18.40 -10.26
N GLY A 185 20.25 17.50 -9.26
CA GLY A 185 20.15 17.86 -7.86
C GLY A 185 18.72 18.22 -7.40
N LEU A 186 17.71 18.06 -8.25
CA LEU A 186 16.33 18.48 -7.95
C LEU A 186 15.72 17.66 -6.81
N VAL A 187 15.87 16.33 -6.82
CA VAL A 187 15.34 15.44 -5.76
C VAL A 187 15.96 15.81 -4.42
N GLU A 188 17.27 16.10 -4.41
CA GLU A 188 18.01 16.55 -3.24
C GLU A 188 17.52 17.89 -2.72
N ALA A 189 17.34 18.86 -3.61
CA ALA A 189 16.89 20.21 -3.25
C ALA A 189 15.46 20.17 -2.67
N VAL A 190 14.55 19.42 -3.27
CA VAL A 190 13.19 19.24 -2.75
C VAL A 190 13.20 18.53 -1.39
N GLY A 191 14.02 17.48 -1.24
CA GLY A 191 14.18 16.80 0.05
C GLY A 191 14.69 17.73 1.16
N ALA A 192 15.60 18.67 0.83
CA ALA A 192 16.09 19.67 1.77
C ALA A 192 15.00 20.71 2.14
N GLN A 193 14.20 21.15 1.17
CA GLN A 193 13.06 22.05 1.42
C GLN A 193 12.01 21.38 2.32
N LEU A 194 11.64 20.12 2.04
CA LEU A 194 10.75 19.34 2.91
C LEU A 194 11.29 19.23 4.33
N ALA A 195 12.58 18.94 4.49
CA ALA A 195 13.20 18.84 5.80
C ALA A 195 13.24 20.17 6.58
N ALA A 196 13.26 21.30 5.88
CA ALA A 196 13.29 22.63 6.50
C ALA A 196 11.90 23.14 6.93
N SER A 197 10.81 22.54 6.47
CA SER A 197 9.45 23.03 6.67
C SER A 197 8.47 21.96 7.18
N ILE A 198 8.95 20.97 7.93
CA ILE A 198 8.11 19.88 8.47
C ILE A 198 7.02 20.47 9.37
N PRO A 199 5.73 20.23 9.07
CA PRO A 199 4.65 20.64 9.94
C PRO A 199 4.69 19.91 11.28
N THR A 200 4.15 20.55 12.32
CA THR A 200 4.02 19.90 13.63
C THR A 200 3.08 18.69 13.52
N GLN A 201 3.55 17.52 13.89
CA GLN A 201 2.73 16.30 13.95
C GLN A 201 1.61 16.50 14.99
N GLN A 202 0.36 16.41 14.55
CA GLN A 202 -0.79 16.70 15.40
C GLN A 202 -1.22 15.50 16.24
N ARG A 203 -1.00 14.29 15.72
CA ARG A 203 -1.40 13.01 16.32
C ARG A 203 -0.44 11.90 15.90
N VAL A 204 -0.35 10.88 16.73
CA VAL A 204 0.20 9.57 16.34
C VAL A 204 -0.98 8.67 15.99
N SER A 205 -0.97 8.16 14.77
CA SER A 205 -2.00 7.26 14.26
C SER A 205 -1.38 6.06 13.57
N ILE A 206 -2.22 5.10 13.24
CA ILE A 206 -1.86 4.04 12.32
C ILE A 206 -1.71 4.66 10.93
N VAL A 207 -0.54 4.52 10.33
CA VAL A 207 -0.25 4.95 8.96
C VAL A 207 -0.11 3.70 8.11
N HIS A 208 -0.98 3.54 7.11
CA HIS A 208 -0.92 2.42 6.17
C HIS A 208 0.34 2.47 5.32
N GLY A 209 0.71 3.67 4.86
CA GLY A 209 1.92 3.94 4.08
C GLY A 209 1.76 3.76 2.57
N ASP A 210 0.71 3.05 2.11
CA ASP A 210 0.34 2.88 0.69
C ASP A 210 -1.18 2.76 0.51
N TYR A 211 -1.95 3.67 1.14
CA TYR A 211 -3.40 3.65 1.08
C TYR A 211 -3.89 4.20 -0.27
N ARG A 212 -4.47 3.33 -1.10
CA ARG A 212 -4.94 3.64 -2.45
C ARG A 212 -5.93 2.59 -2.96
N LEU A 213 -6.61 2.87 -4.08
CA LEU A 213 -7.69 2.02 -4.60
C LEU A 213 -7.26 0.59 -4.93
N ASP A 214 -6.06 0.38 -5.45
CA ASP A 214 -5.56 -0.96 -5.77
C ASP A 214 -5.13 -1.77 -4.53
N ASN A 215 -5.04 -1.11 -3.36
CA ASN A 215 -4.91 -1.75 -2.05
C ASN A 215 -6.23 -1.80 -1.28
N THR A 216 -7.37 -1.73 -1.97
CA THR A 216 -8.70 -1.89 -1.37
C THR A 216 -9.58 -2.85 -2.17
N VAL A 217 -10.38 -3.64 -1.46
CA VAL A 217 -11.47 -4.41 -2.05
C VAL A 217 -12.77 -3.64 -1.86
N LEU A 218 -13.48 -3.39 -2.94
CA LEU A 218 -14.76 -2.67 -2.94
C LEU A 218 -15.94 -3.63 -3.12
N ASP A 219 -17.04 -3.37 -2.41
CA ASP A 219 -18.31 -4.06 -2.62
C ASP A 219 -19.05 -3.53 -3.87
N GLU A 220 -20.20 -4.11 -4.20
CA GLU A 220 -21.02 -3.75 -5.37
C GLU A 220 -21.52 -2.29 -5.33
N LYS A 221 -21.44 -1.63 -4.17
CA LYS A 221 -21.81 -0.21 -3.97
C LYS A 221 -20.61 0.72 -3.91
N GLY A 222 -19.41 0.21 -4.23
CA GLY A 222 -18.17 0.99 -4.18
C GLY A 222 -17.67 1.30 -2.76
N ARG A 223 -18.14 0.58 -1.73
CA ARG A 223 -17.68 0.77 -0.35
C ARG A 223 -16.49 -0.13 -0.05
N VAL A 224 -15.52 0.38 0.72
CA VAL A 224 -14.37 -0.39 1.15
C VAL A 224 -14.79 -1.56 2.03
N LYS A 225 -14.57 -2.78 1.55
CA LYS A 225 -14.85 -4.04 2.21
C LYS A 225 -13.61 -4.60 2.91
N ALA A 226 -12.43 -4.33 2.33
CA ALA A 226 -11.16 -4.64 2.98
C ALA A 226 -10.06 -3.70 2.48
N ILE A 227 -9.19 -3.30 3.40
CA ILE A 227 -7.90 -2.68 3.12
C ILE A 227 -6.86 -3.79 3.08
N LEU A 228 -6.02 -3.78 2.05
CA LEU A 228 -5.01 -4.79 1.75
C LEU A 228 -3.60 -4.22 1.95
N ASP A 229 -2.61 -5.10 2.01
CA ASP A 229 -1.17 -4.79 1.95
C ASP A 229 -0.64 -3.95 3.12
N TRP A 230 -0.64 -4.54 4.29
CA TRP A 230 -0.19 -3.94 5.55
C TRP A 230 1.32 -4.02 5.79
N GLU A 231 2.12 -4.41 4.77
CA GLU A 231 3.57 -4.70 4.94
C GLU A 231 4.39 -3.50 5.40
N ILE A 232 4.00 -2.27 4.99
CA ILE A 232 4.70 -1.03 5.39
C ILE A 232 3.94 -0.21 6.44
N CYS A 233 2.83 -0.74 6.94
CA CYS A 233 2.04 -0.09 7.97
C CYS A 233 2.88 0.20 9.23
N THR A 234 2.65 1.34 9.86
CA THR A 234 3.41 1.79 11.03
C THR A 234 2.61 2.78 11.87
N LEU A 235 3.20 3.27 12.97
CA LEU A 235 2.69 4.44 13.69
C LEU A 235 3.40 5.70 13.20
N GLY A 236 2.62 6.76 13.00
CA GLY A 236 3.17 8.00 12.48
C GLY A 236 2.16 9.12 12.32
N ASP A 237 2.48 10.05 11.45
CA ASP A 237 1.65 11.19 11.10
C ASP A 237 0.59 10.78 10.07
N PRO A 238 -0.71 10.79 10.41
CA PRO A 238 -1.80 10.38 9.52
C PRO A 238 -1.88 11.21 8.24
N MET A 239 -1.43 12.47 8.29
CA MET A 239 -1.44 13.34 7.12
C MET A 239 -0.55 12.83 5.98
N ALA A 240 0.42 11.95 6.28
CA ALA A 240 1.26 11.32 5.26
C ALA A 240 0.47 10.36 4.35
N ASP A 241 -0.49 9.61 4.91
CA ASP A 241 -1.39 8.76 4.11
C ASP A 241 -2.35 9.60 3.26
N LEU A 242 -2.92 10.67 3.83
CA LEU A 242 -3.77 11.57 3.08
C LEU A 242 -3.01 12.21 1.90
N GLY A 243 -1.81 12.74 2.17
CA GLY A 243 -0.96 13.33 1.12
C GLY A 243 -0.66 12.33 0.00
N LEU A 244 -0.32 11.09 0.35
CA LEU A 244 -0.02 10.04 -0.62
C LEU A 244 -1.28 9.59 -1.38
N LEU A 245 -2.44 9.50 -0.72
CA LEU A 245 -3.72 9.22 -1.38
C LEU A 245 -4.02 10.27 -2.45
N LEU A 246 -3.82 11.57 -2.14
CA LEU A 246 -4.04 12.66 -3.09
C LEU A 246 -3.04 12.63 -4.26
N VAL A 247 -1.83 12.11 -4.06
CA VAL A 247 -0.87 11.86 -5.16
C VAL A 247 -1.38 10.78 -6.11
N TYR A 248 -1.86 9.66 -5.60
CA TYR A 248 -2.43 8.57 -6.41
C TYR A 248 -3.80 8.90 -7.00
N TRP A 249 -4.50 9.90 -6.45
CA TRP A 249 -5.81 10.36 -6.94
C TRP A 249 -5.64 11.25 -8.16
N SER A 250 -5.34 10.63 -9.30
CA SER A 250 -5.13 11.37 -10.55
C SER A 250 -6.45 11.88 -11.12
N GLU A 251 -6.44 13.10 -11.65
CA GLU A 251 -7.53 13.67 -12.43
C GLU A 251 -7.25 13.55 -13.93
N ARG A 252 -8.27 13.63 -14.76
CA ARG A 252 -8.11 13.45 -16.22
C ARG A 252 -7.11 14.40 -16.87
N SER A 253 -6.99 15.61 -16.32
CA SER A 253 -6.08 16.65 -16.82
C SER A 253 -4.65 16.53 -16.29
N ASP A 254 -4.40 15.59 -15.39
CA ASP A 254 -3.09 15.50 -14.75
C ASP A 254 -2.03 14.93 -15.67
N ALA A 255 -0.92 15.63 -15.78
CA ALA A 255 0.28 15.07 -16.41
C ALA A 255 0.83 13.84 -15.66
N THR A 256 0.54 13.73 -14.34
CA THR A 256 0.91 12.57 -13.50
C THR A 256 0.12 11.31 -13.83
N ALA A 257 -1.05 11.41 -14.45
CA ALA A 257 -1.88 10.25 -14.79
C ALA A 257 -1.15 9.25 -15.72
N ALA A 258 -0.27 9.77 -16.59
CA ALA A 258 0.57 8.94 -17.44
C ALA A 258 1.75 8.29 -16.71
N LEU A 259 2.23 8.93 -15.62
CA LEU A 259 3.37 8.48 -14.82
C LEU A 259 3.04 7.36 -13.84
N LEU A 260 1.87 7.47 -13.22
CA LEU A 260 1.41 6.56 -12.16
C LEU A 260 0.59 5.37 -12.71
N GLY A 261 0.59 5.23 -14.04
CA GLY A 261 -0.31 4.34 -14.75
C GLY A 261 -1.68 5.01 -14.99
N ALA A 262 -2.52 4.41 -15.83
CA ALA A 262 -3.87 4.92 -16.09
C ALA A 262 -4.73 4.76 -14.82
N ALA A 263 -4.56 5.69 -13.88
CA ALA A 263 -5.18 5.63 -12.57
C ALA A 263 -6.70 5.42 -12.67
N PRO A 264 -7.31 4.59 -11.84
CA PRO A 264 -8.74 4.29 -11.88
C PRO A 264 -9.60 5.57 -11.75
N THR A 265 -9.10 6.55 -11.00
CA THR A 265 -9.79 7.83 -10.74
C THR A 265 -9.90 8.75 -11.96
N THR A 266 -9.23 8.43 -13.08
CA THR A 266 -9.41 9.12 -14.37
C THR A 266 -10.68 8.67 -15.11
N ALA A 267 -11.38 7.63 -14.64
CA ALA A 267 -12.71 7.25 -15.14
C ALA A 267 -13.75 8.34 -14.81
N GLU A 268 -14.80 8.41 -15.61
CA GLU A 268 -15.90 9.35 -15.37
C GLU A 268 -16.65 8.99 -14.07
N GLY A 269 -17.06 10.02 -13.30
CA GLY A 269 -17.81 9.87 -12.06
C GLY A 269 -16.97 10.02 -10.80
N PHE A 270 -15.67 9.78 -10.84
CA PHE A 270 -14.86 10.03 -9.64
C PHE A 270 -14.83 11.54 -9.30
N VAL A 271 -15.00 11.85 -8.01
CA VAL A 271 -14.79 13.21 -7.49
C VAL A 271 -13.32 13.61 -7.65
N GLY A 272 -13.03 14.89 -7.79
CA GLY A 272 -11.66 15.41 -7.81
C GLY A 272 -10.97 15.32 -6.44
N ARG A 273 -9.65 15.59 -6.40
CA ARG A 273 -8.87 15.65 -5.15
C ARG A 273 -9.48 16.56 -4.10
N ALA A 274 -10.04 17.69 -4.54
CA ALA A 274 -10.72 18.62 -3.64
C ALA A 274 -11.88 17.95 -2.87
N GLY A 275 -12.69 17.13 -3.55
CA GLY A 275 -13.80 16.41 -2.91
C GLY A 275 -13.32 15.34 -1.93
N VAL A 276 -12.22 14.63 -2.25
CA VAL A 276 -11.58 13.68 -1.31
C VAL A 276 -11.06 14.38 -0.07
N LEU A 277 -10.37 15.53 -0.25
CA LEU A 277 -9.84 16.33 0.85
C LEU A 277 -10.97 16.93 1.70
N GLU A 278 -12.02 17.46 1.09
CA GLU A 278 -13.20 17.99 1.78
C GLU A 278 -13.87 16.92 2.65
N THR A 279 -14.02 15.71 2.10
CA THR A 279 -14.59 14.59 2.84
C THR A 279 -13.71 14.22 4.04
N TYR A 280 -12.41 14.13 3.85
CA TYR A 280 -11.48 13.84 4.95
C TYR A 280 -11.55 14.92 6.03
N ALA A 281 -11.47 16.21 5.65
CA ALA A 281 -11.54 17.35 6.56
C ALA A 281 -12.84 17.42 7.36
N LYS A 282 -13.97 17.04 6.74
CA LYS A 282 -15.28 17.01 7.39
C LYS A 282 -15.39 15.97 8.51
N HIS A 283 -14.65 14.86 8.41
CA HIS A 283 -14.80 13.72 9.30
C HIS A 283 -13.63 13.57 10.30
N THR A 284 -12.59 14.40 10.21
CA THR A 284 -11.46 14.41 11.12
C THR A 284 -11.44 15.65 12.01
N SER A 285 -10.76 15.56 13.17
CA SER A 285 -10.43 16.72 14.01
C SER A 285 -9.05 17.34 13.67
N LEU A 286 -8.33 16.76 12.71
CA LEU A 286 -7.01 17.25 12.32
C LEU A 286 -7.10 18.50 11.45
N ASP A 287 -6.16 19.40 11.60
CA ASP A 287 -5.96 20.52 10.68
C ASP A 287 -5.32 20.04 9.38
N VAL A 288 -6.05 20.17 8.28
CA VAL A 288 -5.60 19.77 6.93
C VAL A 288 -4.93 20.91 6.16
N SER A 289 -4.73 22.09 6.77
CA SER A 289 -4.19 23.27 6.07
C SER A 289 -2.80 23.03 5.46
N HIS A 290 -2.02 22.13 6.04
CA HIS A 290 -0.69 21.76 5.53
C HIS A 290 -0.69 20.57 4.59
N VAL A 291 -1.85 20.16 4.02
CA VAL A 291 -1.94 18.97 3.16
C VAL A 291 -1.03 19.04 1.93
N SER A 292 -0.79 20.24 1.39
CA SER A 292 0.14 20.46 0.26
C SER A 292 1.56 19.99 0.60
N TYR A 293 2.04 20.20 1.84
CA TYR A 293 3.31 19.67 2.28
C TYR A 293 3.36 18.14 2.19
N TYR A 294 2.32 17.46 2.70
CA TYR A 294 2.26 16.00 2.71
C TYR A 294 2.08 15.40 1.31
N GLN A 295 1.36 16.10 0.44
CA GLN A 295 1.25 15.73 -0.97
C GLN A 295 2.60 15.87 -1.68
N ALA A 296 3.32 16.98 -1.46
CA ALA A 296 4.67 17.17 -1.97
C ALA A 296 5.65 16.10 -1.45
N PHE A 297 5.57 15.78 -0.16
CA PHE A 297 6.30 14.66 0.43
C PHE A 297 5.97 13.33 -0.25
N GLY A 298 4.69 13.08 -0.58
CA GLY A 298 4.25 11.90 -1.32
C GLY A 298 4.89 11.80 -2.71
N TYR A 299 4.88 12.86 -3.50
CA TYR A 299 5.56 12.91 -4.80
C TYR A 299 7.05 12.66 -4.68
N TRP A 300 7.71 13.32 -3.73
CA TRP A 300 9.15 13.16 -3.49
C TRP A 300 9.50 11.73 -3.06
N LYS A 301 8.71 11.13 -2.16
CA LYS A 301 8.86 9.73 -1.74
C LYS A 301 8.77 8.78 -2.94
N LEU A 302 7.80 8.99 -3.84
CA LEU A 302 7.66 8.19 -5.06
C LEU A 302 8.85 8.34 -5.99
N ALA A 303 9.41 9.54 -6.14
CA ALA A 303 10.65 9.75 -6.92
C ALA A 303 11.81 8.92 -6.34
N CYS A 304 11.98 8.90 -5.01
CA CYS A 304 13.00 8.09 -4.34
C CYS A 304 12.76 6.58 -4.52
N ILE A 305 11.51 6.12 -4.43
CA ILE A 305 11.13 4.72 -4.67
C ILE A 305 11.45 4.33 -6.10
N LEU A 306 11.06 5.16 -7.07
CA LEU A 306 11.25 4.91 -8.50
C LEU A 306 12.73 4.86 -8.87
N GLN A 307 13.60 5.67 -8.23
CA GLN A 307 15.04 5.57 -8.37
C GLN A 307 15.55 4.19 -7.96
N GLY A 308 15.06 3.63 -6.86
CA GLY A 308 15.41 2.28 -6.44
C GLY A 308 14.92 1.20 -7.40
N VAL A 309 13.77 1.41 -8.05
CA VAL A 309 13.28 0.54 -9.12
C VAL A 309 14.21 0.64 -10.33
N PHE A 310 14.52 1.85 -10.78
CA PHE A 310 15.41 2.10 -11.92
C PHE A 310 16.79 1.46 -11.73
N ALA A 311 17.40 1.62 -10.55
CA ALA A 311 18.70 1.02 -10.25
C ALA A 311 18.70 -0.51 -10.38
N ARG A 312 17.64 -1.17 -9.88
CA ARG A 312 17.49 -2.64 -10.00
C ARG A 312 17.35 -3.09 -11.45
N TYR A 313 16.57 -2.37 -12.26
CA TYR A 313 16.41 -2.69 -13.68
C TYR A 313 17.71 -2.45 -14.45
N SER A 314 18.41 -1.36 -14.18
CA SER A 314 19.71 -1.06 -14.79
C SER A 314 20.79 -2.09 -14.44
N ALA A 315 20.70 -2.70 -13.26
CA ALA A 315 21.60 -3.79 -12.83
C ALA A 315 21.22 -5.17 -13.41
N GLY A 316 20.22 -5.25 -14.32
CA GLY A 316 19.82 -6.50 -14.96
C GLY A 316 18.92 -7.41 -14.12
N ALA A 317 18.39 -6.94 -13.00
CA ALA A 317 17.44 -7.67 -12.15
C ALA A 317 16.04 -7.70 -12.77
N THR A 318 15.92 -8.23 -13.99
CA THR A 318 14.65 -8.29 -14.74
C THR A 318 14.09 -9.69 -14.78
N ALA A 319 12.93 -9.89 -14.15
CA ALA A 319 12.00 -10.93 -14.51
C ALA A 319 10.68 -10.25 -14.88
N GLY A 320 10.38 -10.12 -16.16
CA GLY A 320 9.15 -9.55 -16.69
C GLY A 320 9.36 -8.35 -17.62
N ASP A 321 8.30 -7.95 -18.30
CA ASP A 321 8.23 -6.92 -19.32
C ASP A 321 8.96 -5.63 -18.88
N THR A 322 10.07 -5.35 -19.53
CA THR A 322 10.87 -4.14 -19.35
C THR A 322 10.20 -3.02 -20.14
N GLY A 323 9.08 -2.52 -19.67
CA GLY A 323 8.63 -1.20 -20.08
C GLY A 323 9.84 -0.26 -20.07
N SER A 324 9.96 0.61 -21.04
CA SER A 324 11.18 1.33 -21.41
C SER A 324 11.95 1.84 -20.17
N VAL A 325 12.97 1.10 -19.75
CA VAL A 325 13.89 1.48 -18.64
C VAL A 325 14.40 2.91 -18.83
N SER A 326 14.48 3.38 -20.08
CA SER A 326 14.88 4.72 -20.48
C SER A 326 13.94 5.83 -20.01
N GLU A 327 12.69 5.54 -19.63
CA GLU A 327 11.71 6.54 -19.16
C GLU A 327 11.83 6.85 -17.66
N PHE A 328 12.40 5.94 -16.86
CA PHE A 328 12.51 6.13 -15.42
C PHE A 328 13.15 7.47 -15.00
N PRO A 329 14.29 7.90 -15.58
CA PRO A 329 14.89 9.18 -15.20
C PRO A 329 13.97 10.38 -15.43
N THR A 330 13.23 10.38 -16.54
CA THR A 330 12.22 11.42 -16.83
C THR A 330 11.11 11.40 -15.78
N HIS A 331 10.59 10.23 -15.45
CA HIS A 331 9.53 10.08 -14.46
C HIS A 331 9.96 10.52 -13.06
N ILE A 332 11.20 10.18 -12.66
CA ILE A 332 11.76 10.61 -11.36
C ILE A 332 11.86 12.15 -11.32
N THR A 333 12.37 12.77 -12.39
CA THR A 333 12.49 14.22 -12.49
C THR A 333 11.11 14.89 -12.41
N MET A 334 10.13 14.39 -13.17
CA MET A 334 8.76 14.92 -13.16
C MET A 334 8.11 14.82 -11.76
N LEU A 335 8.27 13.70 -11.06
CA LEU A 335 7.77 13.56 -9.69
C LEU A 335 8.42 14.59 -8.75
N ALA A 336 9.73 14.85 -8.88
CA ALA A 336 10.41 15.87 -8.09
C ALA A 336 9.94 17.30 -8.46
N GLU A 337 9.64 17.58 -9.74
CA GLU A 337 9.05 18.83 -10.17
C GLU A 337 7.66 19.06 -9.60
N PHE A 338 6.79 18.03 -9.61
CA PHE A 338 5.48 18.10 -8.97
C PHE A 338 5.59 18.33 -7.46
N ALA A 339 6.52 17.64 -6.79
CA ALA A 339 6.76 17.89 -5.37
C ALA A 339 7.14 19.35 -5.10
N LYS A 340 8.07 19.92 -5.90
CA LYS A 340 8.47 21.32 -5.80
C LYS A 340 7.29 22.28 -6.03
N GLN A 341 6.57 22.10 -7.13
CA GLN A 341 5.41 22.94 -7.47
C GLN A 341 4.33 22.92 -6.38
N THR A 342 4.07 21.74 -5.81
CA THR A 342 3.09 21.58 -4.75
C THR A 342 3.51 22.30 -3.46
N LEU A 343 4.81 22.29 -3.13
CA LEU A 343 5.36 23.07 -1.99
C LEU A 343 5.26 24.58 -2.20
N GLU A 344 5.42 25.04 -3.44
CA GLU A 344 5.39 26.48 -3.77
C GLU A 344 3.96 27.05 -3.81
N GLN A 345 2.95 26.19 -3.93
CA GLN A 345 1.51 26.57 -4.01
C GLN A 345 0.79 26.52 -2.64
N GLY A 346 1.33 25.85 -1.67
CA GLY A 346 0.77 25.70 -0.31
C GLY A 346 1.52 26.50 0.72
#